data_d3cff2b27b3412251314910708d04e2d
#
_entry.id   d3cff2b27b3412251314910708d04e2d
#
_cell.length_a   1.000
_cell.length_b   1.000
_cell.length_c   1.000
_cell.angle_alpha   90.00
_cell.angle_beta   90.00
_cell.angle_gamma   90.00
#
_symmetry.space_group_name_H-M   'P 1'
#
loop_
_entity.id
_entity.type
_entity.pdbx_description
1 polymer ?
#
loop_
_entity_poly.entity_id
_entity_poly.type
_entity_poly.pdbx_seq_one_letter_code
_entity_poly.pdbx_strand_id
1 'polypeptide(L)'
;QRQMCIRDRDEPVDGLDPVMRRQIWSILMAEVAERKMTVLVSSHNLRELEDTCDHVGIMHHGKIMIERSLSDLQGNISKIQVACQNGVPKLPDDFEVLHMANTGRVYTLIVKGDPKEAEKVLLTENPTIVDVLPLTLEEIFIYELGGVDYEVKDILL
;
A
#
# COMPACT_ATOMS: atom_id res chain seq x y z
N GLN A 1 -6.01 14.08 32.68
CA GLN A 1 -4.72 13.87 31.97
C GLN A 1 -4.78 12.50 31.30
N ARG A 2 -4.92 12.46 29.96
CA ARG A 2 -4.76 11.20 29.21
C ARG A 2 -3.27 10.87 29.25
N GLN A 3 -2.89 9.88 30.02
CA GLN A 3 -1.56 9.29 29.92
C GLN A 3 -1.47 8.56 28.58
N MET A 4 -0.79 9.17 27.63
CA MET A 4 -0.46 8.54 26.36
C MET A 4 0.66 7.53 26.66
N CYS A 5 0.31 6.25 26.80
CA CYS A 5 1.29 5.18 26.90
C CYS A 5 1.76 4.85 25.50
N ILE A 6 2.98 5.24 25.14
CA ILE A 6 3.67 4.79 23.93
C ILE A 6 4.50 3.58 24.34
N ARG A 7 4.29 2.45 23.68
CA ARG A 7 5.18 1.29 23.77
C ARG A 7 5.93 1.17 22.47
N ASP A 8 7.22 1.32 22.56
CA ASP A 8 8.15 1.15 21.46
C ASP A 8 8.59 -0.31 21.41
N ARG A 9 8.47 -0.93 20.25
CA ARG A 9 8.84 -2.32 19.99
C ARG A 9 9.57 -2.39 18.66
N ASP A 10 10.84 -2.75 18.74
CA ASP A 10 11.69 -2.99 17.58
C ASP A 10 11.57 -4.46 17.17
N GLU A 11 11.03 -4.69 15.97
CA GLU A 11 10.81 -6.01 15.35
C GLU A 11 10.23 -7.07 16.32
N PRO A 12 9.12 -6.80 17.03
CA PRO A 12 8.67 -7.62 18.17
C PRO A 12 8.25 -9.04 17.79
N VAL A 13 8.03 -9.30 16.53
CA VAL A 13 7.51 -10.59 16.00
C VAL A 13 8.49 -11.27 15.06
N ASP A 14 9.66 -10.69 14.86
CA ASP A 14 10.65 -11.27 13.95
C ASP A 14 11.19 -12.60 14.49
N GLY A 15 11.42 -13.55 13.59
CA GLY A 15 11.89 -14.90 13.94
C GLY A 15 10.86 -15.80 14.63
N LEU A 16 9.63 -15.33 14.86
CA LEU A 16 8.55 -16.14 15.44
C LEU A 16 7.80 -16.93 14.38
N ASP A 17 7.29 -18.10 14.78
CA ASP A 17 6.37 -18.85 13.92
C ASP A 17 5.04 -18.10 13.72
N PRO A 18 4.28 -18.40 12.64
CA PRO A 18 3.05 -17.68 12.32
C PRO A 18 1.96 -17.70 13.40
N VAL A 19 1.92 -18.75 14.23
CA VAL A 19 0.92 -18.87 15.31
C VAL A 19 1.27 -17.93 16.45
N MET A 20 2.52 -17.97 16.90
CA MET A 20 3.01 -17.09 17.98
C MET A 20 2.92 -15.62 17.56
N ARG A 21 3.22 -15.32 16.31
CA ARG A 21 3.12 -13.98 15.73
C ARG A 21 1.69 -13.43 15.85
N ARG A 22 0.69 -14.21 15.40
CA ARG A 22 -0.72 -13.83 15.55
C ARG A 22 -1.15 -13.62 17.00
N GLN A 23 -0.65 -14.44 17.92
CA GLN A 23 -0.96 -14.28 19.34
C GLN A 23 -0.43 -12.97 19.91
N ILE A 24 0.80 -12.61 19.57
CA ILE A 24 1.38 -11.33 20.02
C ILE A 24 0.59 -10.15 19.46
N TRP A 25 0.27 -10.14 18.18
CA TRP A 25 -0.57 -9.10 17.59
C TRP A 25 -1.95 -9.01 18.26
N SER A 26 -2.58 -10.14 18.52
CA SER A 26 -3.88 -10.18 19.23
C SER A 26 -3.79 -9.57 20.62
N ILE A 27 -2.74 -9.88 21.37
CA ILE A 27 -2.50 -9.29 22.71
C ILE A 27 -2.28 -7.77 22.60
N LEU A 28 -1.45 -7.33 21.66
CA LEU A 28 -1.18 -5.89 21.46
C LEU A 28 -2.46 -5.14 21.09
N MET A 29 -3.28 -5.68 20.20
CA MET A 29 -4.55 -5.07 19.80
C MET A 29 -5.55 -5.00 20.97
N ALA A 30 -5.62 -6.03 21.79
CA ALA A 30 -6.44 -6.02 23.00
C ALA A 30 -6.01 -4.92 23.97
N GLU A 31 -4.72 -4.79 24.22
CA GLU A 31 -4.15 -3.74 25.08
C GLU A 31 -4.43 -2.33 24.52
N VAL A 32 -4.32 -2.14 23.19
CA VAL A 32 -4.67 -0.87 22.52
C VAL A 32 -6.15 -0.53 22.77
N ALA A 33 -7.03 -1.51 22.58
CA ALA A 33 -8.47 -1.31 22.72
C ALA A 33 -8.88 -1.02 24.19
N GLU A 34 -8.35 -1.78 25.15
CA GLU A 34 -8.71 -1.65 26.55
C GLU A 34 -8.12 -0.40 27.21
N ARG A 35 -6.84 -0.13 26.93
CA ARG A 35 -6.09 0.95 27.62
C ARG A 35 -6.02 2.24 26.82
N LYS A 36 -6.55 2.27 25.58
CA LYS A 36 -6.47 3.42 24.66
C LYS A 36 -5.03 3.94 24.53
N MET A 37 -4.09 3.02 24.44
CA MET A 37 -2.69 3.35 24.27
C MET A 37 -2.32 3.38 22.78
N THR A 38 -1.25 4.09 22.47
CA THR A 38 -0.62 4.05 21.15
C THR A 38 0.57 3.10 21.21
N VAL A 39 0.69 2.24 20.21
CA VAL A 39 1.82 1.33 20.05
C VAL A 39 2.62 1.76 18.82
N LEU A 40 3.91 1.96 18.99
CA LEU A 40 4.85 2.17 17.90
C LEU A 40 5.63 0.88 17.70
N VAL A 41 5.59 0.37 16.47
CA VAL A 41 6.25 -0.88 16.08
C VAL A 41 7.11 -0.64 14.85
N SER A 42 8.35 -1.10 14.86
CA SER A 42 9.15 -1.23 13.65
C SER A 42 9.03 -2.65 13.09
N SER A 43 8.97 -2.78 11.80
CA SER A 43 9.01 -4.07 11.10
C SER A 43 9.46 -3.85 9.66
N HIS A 44 10.16 -4.82 9.11
CA HIS A 44 10.44 -4.89 7.67
C HIS A 44 9.39 -5.71 6.91
N ASN A 45 8.44 -6.34 7.62
CA ASN A 45 7.34 -7.09 7.01
C ASN A 45 6.13 -6.18 6.78
N LEU A 46 6.04 -5.59 5.59
CA LEU A 46 5.00 -4.63 5.23
C LEU A 46 3.59 -5.22 5.27
N ARG A 47 3.43 -6.53 4.99
CA ARG A 47 2.12 -7.19 5.04
C ARG A 47 1.54 -7.25 6.45
N GLU A 48 2.39 -7.48 7.45
CA GLU A 48 1.93 -7.48 8.85
C GLU A 48 1.52 -6.09 9.31
N LEU A 49 2.26 -5.06 8.89
CA LEU A 49 1.91 -3.67 9.19
C LEU A 49 0.60 -3.27 8.53
N GLU A 50 0.35 -3.73 7.30
CA GLU A 50 -0.90 -3.46 6.58
C GLU A 50 -2.14 -3.99 7.33
N ASP A 51 -2.01 -5.16 7.94
CA ASP A 51 -3.11 -5.80 8.69
C ASP A 51 -3.33 -5.23 10.09
N THR A 52 -2.34 -4.51 10.66
CA THR A 52 -2.32 -4.21 12.10
C THR A 52 -2.18 -2.72 12.42
N CYS A 53 -1.67 -1.91 11.49
CA CYS A 53 -1.39 -0.51 11.72
C CYS A 53 -2.41 0.40 11.02
N ASP A 54 -2.73 1.53 11.62
CA ASP A 54 -3.56 2.59 11.03
C ASP A 54 -2.70 3.73 10.45
N HIS A 55 -1.46 3.88 10.93
CA HIS A 55 -0.48 4.85 10.44
C HIS A 55 0.86 4.18 10.17
N VAL A 56 1.53 4.61 9.13
CA VAL A 56 2.85 4.10 8.76
C VAL A 56 3.82 5.25 8.53
N GLY A 57 5.05 5.02 8.99
CA GLY A 57 6.20 5.87 8.70
C GLY A 57 7.26 5.05 7.97
N ILE A 58 7.66 5.47 6.78
CA ILE A 58 8.73 4.82 6.02
C ILE A 58 10.02 5.58 6.25
N MET A 59 11.02 4.87 6.74
CA MET A 59 12.33 5.42 7.04
C MET A 59 13.38 4.88 6.09
N HIS A 60 14.18 5.77 5.50
CA HIS A 60 15.29 5.43 4.64
C HIS A 60 16.51 6.31 4.97
N HIS A 61 17.69 5.71 5.14
CA HIS A 61 18.91 6.39 5.53
C HIS A 61 18.76 7.35 6.75
N GLY A 62 18.00 6.93 7.77
CA GLY A 62 17.79 7.71 8.99
C GLY A 62 16.84 8.91 8.83
N LYS A 63 16.14 9.02 7.72
CA LYS A 63 15.13 10.07 7.45
C LYS A 63 13.77 9.45 7.21
N ILE A 64 12.73 10.11 7.73
CA ILE A 64 11.35 9.74 7.41
C ILE A 64 11.04 10.25 6.00
N MET A 65 10.73 9.35 5.11
CA MET A 65 10.38 9.65 3.72
C MET A 65 8.88 9.86 3.56
N ILE A 66 8.09 9.03 4.22
CA ILE A 66 6.62 9.08 4.20
C ILE A 66 6.14 8.88 5.64
N GLU A 67 5.14 9.67 6.03
CA GLU A 67 4.40 9.51 7.29
C GLU A 67 2.94 9.86 7.01
N ARG A 68 2.07 8.84 6.95
CA ARG A 68 0.65 9.00 6.62
C ARG A 68 -0.20 7.89 7.24
N SER A 69 -1.52 8.11 7.26
CA SER A 69 -2.47 7.04 7.52
C SER A 69 -2.43 6.00 6.39
N LEU A 70 -2.67 4.74 6.72
CA LEU A 70 -2.71 3.67 5.72
C LEU A 70 -3.83 3.92 4.71
N SER A 71 -4.98 4.41 5.19
CA SER A 71 -6.12 4.78 4.33
C SER A 71 -5.79 5.89 3.33
N ASP A 72 -5.00 6.90 3.71
CA ASP A 72 -4.59 7.95 2.79
C ASP A 72 -3.60 7.44 1.74
N LEU A 73 -2.70 6.55 2.14
CA LEU A 73 -1.77 5.93 1.19
C LEU A 73 -2.51 5.08 0.16
N GLN A 74 -3.43 4.23 0.60
CA GLN A 74 -4.22 3.35 -0.28
C GLN A 74 -5.28 4.11 -1.07
N GLY A 75 -5.74 5.27 -0.60
CA GLY A 75 -6.75 6.08 -1.27
C GLY A 75 -6.25 6.92 -2.44
N ASN A 76 -4.96 7.19 -2.50
CA ASN A 76 -4.36 8.06 -3.51
C ASN A 76 -3.70 7.32 -4.68
N ILE A 77 -3.50 6.03 -4.56
CA ILE A 77 -2.88 5.19 -5.60
C ILE A 77 -3.73 3.94 -5.77
N SER A 78 -4.00 3.60 -7.01
CA SER A 78 -4.79 2.41 -7.34
C SER A 78 -4.15 1.58 -8.44
N LYS A 79 -4.41 0.28 -8.38
CA LYS A 79 -4.08 -0.68 -9.41
C LYS A 79 -5.33 -0.95 -10.24
N ILE A 80 -5.30 -0.61 -11.52
CA ILE A 80 -6.42 -0.78 -12.42
C ILE A 80 -6.06 -1.85 -13.45
N GLN A 81 -6.87 -2.90 -13.51
CA GLN A 81 -6.78 -3.90 -14.56
C GLN A 81 -7.86 -3.63 -15.61
N VAL A 82 -7.44 -3.41 -16.83
CA VAL A 82 -8.35 -3.08 -17.94
C VAL A 82 -8.05 -3.90 -19.18
N ALA A 83 -9.08 -4.46 -19.79
CA ALA A 83 -8.97 -5.13 -21.08
C ALA A 83 -9.72 -4.32 -22.13
N CYS A 84 -8.98 -3.68 -23.03
CA CYS A 84 -9.54 -2.88 -24.12
C CYS A 84 -9.49 -3.64 -25.43
N GLN A 85 -10.55 -3.52 -26.25
CA GLN A 85 -10.57 -4.09 -27.59
C GLN A 85 -9.71 -3.27 -28.57
N ASN A 86 -9.54 -2.00 -28.33
CA ASN A 86 -8.94 -1.02 -29.24
C ASN A 86 -7.47 -0.64 -28.91
N GLY A 87 -6.78 -1.45 -28.10
CA GLY A 87 -5.37 -1.24 -27.78
C GLY A 87 -5.13 -0.65 -26.39
N VAL A 88 -4.13 0.22 -26.25
CA VAL A 88 -3.70 0.76 -24.96
C VAL A 88 -4.76 1.70 -24.39
N PRO A 89 -5.22 1.49 -23.14
CA PRO A 89 -6.17 2.40 -22.50
C PRO A 89 -5.55 3.79 -22.32
N LYS A 90 -6.36 4.82 -22.56
CA LYS A 90 -5.93 6.21 -22.40
C LYS A 90 -6.57 6.81 -21.17
N LEU A 91 -5.74 7.35 -20.29
CA LEU A 91 -6.17 8.19 -19.19
C LEU A 91 -5.86 9.66 -19.52
N PRO A 92 -6.70 10.61 -19.07
CA PRO A 92 -6.41 12.03 -19.18
C PRO A 92 -5.10 12.42 -18.47
N ASP A 93 -4.53 13.56 -18.87
CA ASP A 93 -3.27 14.07 -18.31
C ASP A 93 -3.36 14.43 -16.81
N ASP A 94 -4.59 14.49 -16.26
CA ASP A 94 -4.83 14.70 -14.83
C ASP A 94 -4.44 13.48 -13.96
N PHE A 95 -4.23 12.33 -14.59
CA PHE A 95 -3.81 11.11 -13.92
C PHE A 95 -2.33 10.83 -14.14
N GLU A 96 -1.59 10.70 -13.06
CA GLU A 96 -0.19 10.29 -13.10
C GLU A 96 -0.11 8.75 -13.17
N VAL A 97 0.26 8.21 -14.33
CA VAL A 97 0.49 6.76 -14.49
C VAL A 97 1.91 6.45 -14.05
N LEU A 98 2.04 5.85 -12.87
CA LEU A 98 3.34 5.50 -12.28
C LEU A 98 3.94 4.26 -12.95
N HIS A 99 3.10 3.32 -13.32
CA HIS A 99 3.53 2.09 -13.99
C HIS A 99 2.45 1.55 -14.92
N MET A 100 2.87 0.97 -16.03
CA MET A 100 1.99 0.26 -16.97
C MET A 100 2.66 -1.03 -17.42
N ALA A 101 1.95 -2.12 -17.26
CA ALA A 101 2.34 -3.44 -17.78
C ALA A 101 1.17 -4.06 -18.53
N ASN A 102 1.44 -5.03 -19.40
CA ASN A 102 0.39 -5.78 -20.07
C ASN A 102 0.69 -7.29 -20.10
N THR A 103 -0.36 -8.07 -19.94
CA THR A 103 -0.33 -9.52 -20.13
C THR A 103 -1.41 -9.88 -21.14
N GLY A 104 -1.02 -10.13 -22.37
CA GLY A 104 -1.94 -10.33 -23.49
C GLY A 104 -2.76 -9.07 -23.76
N ARG A 105 -4.09 -9.14 -23.53
CA ARG A 105 -5.02 -8.01 -23.73
C ARG A 105 -5.36 -7.25 -22.45
N VAL A 106 -4.85 -7.70 -21.30
CA VAL A 106 -5.10 -7.05 -20.01
C VAL A 106 -3.94 -6.11 -19.70
N TYR A 107 -4.25 -4.85 -19.53
CA TYR A 107 -3.32 -3.83 -19.05
C TYR A 107 -3.47 -3.67 -17.54
N THR A 108 -2.38 -3.63 -16.85
CA THR A 108 -2.31 -3.27 -15.43
C THR A 108 -1.68 -1.89 -15.32
N LEU A 109 -2.44 -0.95 -14.79
CA LEU A 109 -2.04 0.44 -14.61
C LEU A 109 -1.91 0.71 -13.11
N ILE A 110 -0.81 1.32 -12.68
CA ILE A 110 -0.69 1.91 -11.35
C ILE A 110 -0.85 3.41 -11.54
N VAL A 111 -1.92 3.93 -10.97
CA VAL A 111 -2.36 5.31 -11.22
C VAL A 111 -2.47 6.06 -9.91
N LYS A 112 -1.92 7.28 -9.87
CA LYS A 112 -2.09 8.22 -8.79
C LYS A 112 -3.25 9.14 -9.11
N GLY A 113 -4.18 9.25 -8.18
CA GLY A 113 -5.42 10.02 -8.33
C GLY A 113 -6.63 9.27 -7.76
N ASP A 114 -7.82 9.86 -7.90
CA ASP A 114 -9.06 9.23 -7.43
C ASP A 114 -9.40 7.97 -8.25
N PRO A 115 -9.43 6.79 -7.61
CA PRO A 115 -9.72 5.53 -8.30
C PRO A 115 -11.06 5.52 -9.03
N LYS A 116 -12.08 6.17 -8.46
CA LYS A 116 -13.43 6.21 -9.02
C LYS A 116 -13.52 7.08 -10.27
N GLU A 117 -12.73 8.14 -10.32
CA GLU A 117 -12.66 8.98 -11.51
C GLU A 117 -11.89 8.28 -12.62
N ALA A 118 -10.77 7.61 -12.30
CA ALA A 118 -10.03 6.83 -13.27
C ALA A 118 -10.89 5.69 -13.87
N GLU A 119 -11.65 4.98 -13.04
CA GLU A 119 -12.58 3.95 -13.48
C GLU A 119 -13.64 4.50 -14.45
N LYS A 120 -14.28 5.63 -14.09
CA LYS A 120 -15.28 6.27 -14.95
C LYS A 120 -14.75 6.63 -16.33
N VAL A 121 -13.54 7.19 -16.37
CA VAL A 121 -12.88 7.54 -17.64
C VAL A 121 -12.62 6.30 -18.47
N LEU A 122 -12.06 5.25 -17.88
CA LEU A 122 -11.77 4.01 -18.60
C LEU A 122 -13.04 3.32 -19.12
N LEU A 123 -14.14 3.41 -18.39
CA LEU A 123 -15.45 2.87 -18.83
C LEU A 123 -15.97 3.55 -20.10
N THR A 124 -15.58 4.80 -20.39
CA THR A 124 -16.00 5.49 -21.63
C THR A 124 -15.40 4.87 -22.89
N GLU A 125 -14.28 4.15 -22.77
CA GLU A 125 -13.63 3.46 -23.89
C GLU A 125 -14.23 2.09 -24.22
N ASN A 126 -15.35 1.72 -23.60
CA ASN A 126 -16.02 0.42 -23.75
C ASN A 126 -15.07 -0.78 -23.56
N PRO A 127 -14.39 -0.86 -22.42
CA PRO A 127 -13.52 -1.98 -22.11
C PRO A 127 -14.33 -3.27 -21.90
N THR A 128 -13.70 -4.41 -22.13
CA THR A 128 -14.31 -5.71 -21.81
C THR A 128 -14.34 -5.95 -20.31
N ILE A 129 -13.32 -5.48 -19.60
CA ILE A 129 -13.16 -5.60 -18.14
C ILE A 129 -12.49 -4.33 -17.64
N VAL A 130 -12.99 -3.79 -16.53
CA VAL A 130 -12.29 -2.82 -15.69
C VAL A 130 -12.41 -3.30 -14.25
N ASP A 131 -11.31 -3.44 -13.57
CA ASP A 131 -11.27 -3.83 -12.16
C ASP A 131 -10.28 -2.91 -11.42
N VAL A 132 -10.75 -2.30 -10.34
CA VAL A 132 -9.96 -1.40 -9.52
C VAL A 132 -9.62 -2.10 -8.22
N LEU A 133 -8.33 -2.35 -8.02
CA LEU A 133 -7.80 -3.06 -6.88
C LEU A 133 -7.02 -2.11 -5.97
N PRO A 134 -7.15 -2.23 -4.65
CA PRO A 134 -6.26 -1.51 -3.75
C PRO A 134 -4.84 -2.03 -3.92
N LEU A 135 -3.85 -1.15 -3.77
CA LEU A 135 -2.47 -1.57 -3.66
C LEU A 135 -2.17 -2.05 -2.24
N THR A 136 -1.31 -3.05 -2.16
CA THR A 136 -0.70 -3.43 -0.89
C THR A 136 0.31 -2.36 -0.45
N LEU A 137 0.61 -2.32 0.84
CA LEU A 137 1.63 -1.42 1.37
C LEU A 137 3.00 -1.64 0.72
N GLU A 138 3.32 -2.89 0.36
CA GLU A 138 4.53 -3.27 -0.36
C GLU A 138 4.57 -2.67 -1.77
N GLU A 139 3.47 -2.75 -2.51
CA GLU A 139 3.34 -2.12 -3.84
C GLU A 139 3.44 -0.60 -3.75
N ILE A 140 2.77 0.03 -2.79
CA ILE A 140 2.86 1.48 -2.55
C ILE A 140 4.32 1.88 -2.28
N PHE A 141 5.01 1.12 -1.43
CA PHE A 141 6.42 1.37 -1.14
C PHE A 141 7.28 1.35 -2.41
N ILE A 142 7.08 0.36 -3.28
CA ILE A 142 7.83 0.22 -4.54
C ILE A 142 7.54 1.40 -5.47
N TYR A 143 6.27 1.79 -5.64
CA TYR A 143 5.90 2.82 -6.62
C TYR A 143 6.09 4.25 -6.12
N GLU A 144 5.92 4.52 -4.83
CA GLU A 144 6.16 5.85 -4.25
C GLU A 144 7.66 6.13 -4.02
N LEU A 145 8.44 5.11 -3.65
CA LEU A 145 9.86 5.27 -3.32
C LEU A 145 10.80 4.74 -4.38
N GLY A 146 10.32 3.93 -5.31
CA GLY A 146 11.14 3.32 -6.38
C GLY A 146 11.81 4.32 -7.34
N GLY A 147 11.47 5.63 -7.22
CA GLY A 147 12.16 6.72 -7.90
C GLY A 147 13.39 7.27 -7.17
N VAL A 148 13.70 6.80 -5.95
CA VAL A 148 14.71 7.45 -5.08
C VAL A 148 15.95 6.57 -4.83
N ASP A 149 16.25 5.54 -5.56
CA ASP A 149 17.49 4.71 -5.48
C ASP A 149 17.25 3.18 -5.41
N TYR A 150 16.01 2.70 -5.53
CA TYR A 150 15.78 1.27 -5.72
C TYR A 150 15.64 0.96 -7.22
N GLU A 151 16.62 0.28 -7.80
CA GLU A 151 16.42 -0.36 -9.09
C GLU A 151 15.34 -1.44 -8.95
N VAL A 152 14.13 -1.10 -9.36
CA VAL A 152 12.91 -1.97 -9.32
C VAL A 152 13.08 -3.26 -10.15
N LYS A 153 14.26 -3.50 -10.73
CA LYS A 153 14.52 -4.61 -11.66
C LYS A 153 14.52 -6.00 -11.03
N ASP A 154 14.67 -6.11 -9.70
CA ASP A 154 14.91 -7.42 -9.07
C ASP A 154 13.73 -7.97 -8.24
N ILE A 155 12.57 -7.30 -8.19
CA ILE A 155 11.45 -7.72 -7.33
C ILE A 155 10.26 -8.30 -8.12
N LEU A 156 10.30 -8.23 -9.46
CA LEU A 156 9.19 -8.68 -10.32
C LEU A 156 9.49 -10.00 -11.07
N LEU A 157 10.31 -10.90 -10.50
CA LEU A 157 10.46 -12.27 -11.00
C LEU A 157 9.85 -13.28 -10.05
#